data_2d36c901a91ef7a15e64ffc57cd7f475
#
_entry.id   2d36c901a91ef7a15e64ffc57cd7f475
#
_cell.length_a   1.000
_cell.length_b   1.000
_cell.length_c   1.000
_cell.angle_alpha   90.00
_cell.angle_beta   90.00
_cell.angle_gamma   90.00
#
_symmetry.space_group_name_H-M   'P 1'
#
loop_
_entity.id
_entity.type
_entity.pdbx_description
1 polymer ?
#
loop_
_entity_poly.entity_id
_entity_poly.type
_entity_poly.pdbx_seq_one_letter_code
_entity_poly.pdbx_strand_id
1 'polypeptide(L)'
;FYLRFRQLVSWCVRRRWLVIGITLALFVLSIVGMSKVQKQFFPNSTRLELNVELRLPEGASITAIDAETRELEAWLDKDQAEHDQFEHYIAYVGSGTPRYYLGLDQQLPSSNVSQFVIVARSIEAREALRERLIALYDSAALGARAAVSRIENGPPVGYPVQYRVSGADSALLRQTADEIA
;
A
#
# COMPACT_ATOMS: atom_id res chain seq x y z
N PHE A 1 -12.69 29.96 -43.28
CA PHE A 1 -12.58 29.73 -41.82
C PHE A 1 -13.31 30.81 -41.02
N TYR A 2 -13.06 32.08 -41.30
CA TYR A 2 -13.58 33.24 -40.58
C TYR A 2 -15.14 33.32 -40.56
N LEU A 3 -15.80 33.04 -41.65
CA LEU A 3 -17.27 33.08 -41.73
C LEU A 3 -17.93 32.01 -40.85
N ARG A 4 -17.39 30.80 -40.84
CA ARG A 4 -17.90 29.70 -39.98
C ARG A 4 -17.68 30.02 -38.48
N PHE A 5 -16.53 30.57 -38.13
CA PHE A 5 -16.25 31.00 -36.77
C PHE A 5 -17.21 32.09 -36.31
N ARG A 6 -17.47 33.11 -37.14
CA ARG A 6 -18.44 34.18 -36.86
C ARG A 6 -19.86 33.66 -36.64
N GLN A 7 -20.26 32.68 -37.46
CA GLN A 7 -21.58 32.04 -37.32
C GLN A 7 -21.69 31.27 -36.00
N LEU A 8 -20.63 30.52 -35.60
CA LEU A 8 -20.58 29.82 -34.33
C LEU A 8 -20.69 30.77 -33.15
N VAL A 9 -19.92 31.84 -33.15
CA VAL A 9 -19.95 32.86 -32.07
C VAL A 9 -21.30 33.51 -31.97
N SER A 10 -21.88 33.88 -33.11
CA SER A 10 -23.22 34.48 -33.16
C SER A 10 -24.30 33.53 -32.62
N TRP A 11 -24.20 32.23 -32.94
CA TRP A 11 -25.09 31.20 -32.40
C TRP A 11 -24.93 31.05 -30.89
N CYS A 12 -23.71 31.00 -30.38
CA CYS A 12 -23.42 30.92 -28.94
C CYS A 12 -24.00 32.12 -28.17
N VAL A 13 -23.84 33.33 -28.69
CA VAL A 13 -24.39 34.55 -28.06
C VAL A 13 -25.92 34.54 -28.08
N ARG A 14 -26.53 34.10 -29.18
CA ARG A 14 -27.97 34.01 -29.30
C ARG A 14 -28.59 32.95 -28.38
N ARG A 15 -27.86 31.84 -28.14
CA ARG A 15 -28.28 30.75 -27.28
C ARG A 15 -27.49 30.70 -25.96
N ARG A 16 -27.19 31.87 -25.40
CA ARG A 16 -26.33 32.05 -24.22
C ARG A 16 -26.66 31.10 -23.04
N TRP A 17 -27.95 30.96 -22.71
CA TRP A 17 -28.38 30.11 -21.61
C TRP A 17 -28.12 28.61 -21.86
N LEU A 18 -28.29 28.18 -23.12
CA LEU A 18 -27.98 26.80 -23.51
C LEU A 18 -26.48 26.54 -23.44
N VAL A 19 -25.63 27.47 -23.89
CA VAL A 19 -24.16 27.35 -23.79
C VAL A 19 -23.72 27.31 -22.35
N ILE A 20 -24.27 28.20 -21.50
CA ILE A 20 -23.97 28.19 -20.05
C ILE A 20 -24.38 26.87 -19.42
N GLY A 21 -25.57 26.35 -19.73
CA GLY A 21 -26.06 25.08 -19.22
C GLY A 21 -25.17 23.89 -19.62
N ILE A 22 -24.76 23.82 -20.88
CA ILE A 22 -23.83 22.78 -21.35
C ILE A 22 -22.48 22.89 -20.64
N THR A 23 -21.95 24.10 -20.52
CA THR A 23 -20.64 24.31 -19.86
C THR A 23 -20.70 23.89 -18.38
N LEU A 24 -21.76 24.27 -17.66
CA LEU A 24 -21.97 23.84 -16.28
C LEU A 24 -22.15 22.31 -16.17
N ALA A 25 -22.90 21.71 -17.06
CA ALA A 25 -23.08 20.25 -17.07
C ALA A 25 -21.73 19.52 -17.29
N LEU A 26 -20.92 19.99 -18.25
CA LEU A 26 -19.59 19.43 -18.51
C LEU A 26 -18.64 19.66 -17.32
N PHE A 27 -18.74 20.79 -16.66
CA PHE A 27 -17.95 21.09 -15.48
C PHE A 27 -18.30 20.14 -14.32
N VAL A 28 -19.59 19.94 -14.03
CA VAL A 28 -20.04 18.99 -13.01
C VAL A 28 -19.60 17.57 -13.36
N LEU A 29 -19.76 17.15 -14.62
CA LEU A 29 -19.34 15.85 -15.11
C LEU A 29 -17.81 15.65 -14.92
N SER A 30 -17.02 16.69 -15.16
CA SER A 30 -15.57 16.69 -14.96
C SER A 30 -15.19 16.51 -13.49
N ILE A 31 -15.89 17.18 -12.57
CA ILE A 31 -15.67 17.01 -11.12
C ILE A 31 -15.98 15.57 -10.70
N VAL A 32 -17.10 15.02 -11.15
CA VAL A 32 -17.49 13.63 -10.87
C VAL A 32 -16.48 12.65 -11.49
N GLY A 33 -16.01 12.91 -12.70
CA GLY A 33 -14.96 12.12 -13.35
C GLY A 33 -13.64 12.17 -12.58
N MET A 34 -13.24 13.35 -12.11
CA MET A 34 -12.02 13.56 -11.32
C MET A 34 -12.03 12.82 -9.98
N SER A 35 -13.20 12.62 -9.38
CA SER A 35 -13.32 11.86 -8.12
C SER A 35 -12.98 10.38 -8.26
N LYS A 36 -13.08 9.83 -9.48
CA LYS A 36 -12.72 8.44 -9.81
C LYS A 36 -11.27 8.25 -10.21
N VAL A 37 -10.52 9.33 -10.41
CA VAL A 37 -9.10 9.27 -10.71
C VAL A 37 -8.33 8.91 -9.46
N GLN A 38 -7.53 7.87 -9.53
CA GLN A 38 -6.67 7.45 -8.42
C GLN A 38 -5.63 8.54 -8.11
N LYS A 39 -5.66 9.04 -6.89
CA LYS A 39 -4.69 10.04 -6.39
C LYS A 39 -3.46 9.32 -5.84
N GLN A 40 -2.62 8.82 -6.71
CA GLN A 40 -1.35 8.19 -6.33
C GLN A 40 -0.19 9.07 -6.81
N PHE A 41 0.78 9.30 -5.94
CA PHE A 41 1.99 10.04 -6.32
C PHE A 41 2.88 9.18 -7.22
N PHE A 42 3.01 7.89 -6.90
CA PHE A 42 3.62 6.88 -7.75
C PHE A 42 2.61 5.76 -8.03
N PRO A 43 2.46 5.31 -9.29
CA PRO A 43 1.61 4.18 -9.59
C PRO A 43 2.21 2.89 -8.98
N ASN A 44 1.36 2.05 -8.42
CA ASN A 44 1.77 0.73 -7.98
C ASN A 44 2.33 -0.07 -9.15
N SER A 45 3.34 -0.87 -8.88
CA SER A 45 3.89 -1.78 -9.88
C SER A 45 2.87 -2.85 -10.28
N THR A 46 2.89 -3.24 -11.55
CA THR A 46 2.19 -4.42 -12.07
C THR A 46 2.92 -5.73 -11.76
N ARG A 47 4.02 -5.68 -11.02
CA ARG A 47 4.77 -6.86 -10.58
C ARG A 47 3.94 -7.70 -9.62
N LEU A 48 4.13 -9.00 -9.67
CA LEU A 48 3.31 -9.96 -8.93
C LEU A 48 3.81 -10.21 -7.51
N GLU A 49 4.96 -9.66 -7.14
CA GLU A 49 5.55 -9.84 -5.82
C GLU A 49 4.83 -8.98 -4.77
N LEU A 50 4.60 -9.58 -3.62
CA LEU A 50 4.08 -8.96 -2.41
C LEU A 50 5.12 -9.10 -1.31
N ASN A 51 5.47 -7.98 -0.66
CA ASN A 51 6.37 -7.97 0.49
C ASN A 51 5.56 -7.96 1.77
N VAL A 52 5.90 -8.85 2.69
CA VAL A 52 5.37 -8.86 4.05
C VAL A 52 6.53 -8.74 5.02
N GLU A 53 6.56 -7.67 5.78
CA GLU A 53 7.53 -7.46 6.85
C GLU A 53 6.88 -7.73 8.20
N LEU A 54 7.49 -8.61 8.98
CA LEU A 54 7.11 -8.88 10.36
C LEU A 54 8.11 -8.21 11.29
N ARG A 55 7.61 -7.53 12.30
CA ARG A 55 8.43 -6.88 13.31
C ARG A 55 7.89 -7.13 14.71
N LEU A 56 8.72 -7.69 15.56
CA LEU A 56 8.52 -7.77 17.01
C LEU A 56 9.05 -6.53 17.73
N PRO A 57 8.63 -6.28 18.97
CA PRO A 57 9.24 -5.22 19.79
C PRO A 57 10.76 -5.32 19.88
N GLU A 58 11.41 -4.17 20.03
CA GLU A 58 12.86 -4.12 20.20
C GLU A 58 13.31 -4.97 21.40
N GLY A 59 14.39 -5.74 21.19
CA GLY A 59 14.89 -6.70 22.17
C GLY A 59 14.31 -8.11 22.05
N ALA A 60 13.38 -8.37 21.13
CA ALA A 60 12.93 -9.72 20.86
C ALA A 60 14.06 -10.58 20.29
N SER A 61 14.04 -11.87 20.64
CA SER A 61 15.05 -12.83 20.18
C SER A 61 14.78 -13.32 18.77
N ILE A 62 15.84 -13.79 18.10
CA ILE A 62 15.73 -14.42 16.78
C ILE A 62 14.80 -15.64 16.81
N THR A 63 14.75 -16.38 17.91
CA THR A 63 13.85 -17.52 18.09
C THR A 63 12.39 -17.10 18.19
N ALA A 64 12.10 -15.92 18.75
CA ALA A 64 10.73 -15.40 18.82
C ALA A 64 10.23 -15.00 17.43
N ILE A 65 11.03 -14.28 16.64
CA ILE A 65 10.63 -13.91 15.27
C ILE A 65 10.57 -15.12 14.34
N ASP A 66 11.42 -16.14 14.55
CA ASP A 66 11.34 -17.42 13.81
C ASP A 66 10.02 -18.15 14.11
N ALA A 67 9.54 -18.12 15.34
CA ALA A 67 8.24 -18.70 15.71
C ALA A 67 7.09 -18.01 14.97
N GLU A 68 7.03 -16.68 15.00
CA GLU A 68 6.03 -15.90 14.26
C GLU A 68 6.13 -16.12 12.74
N THR A 69 7.35 -16.25 12.22
CA THR A 69 7.57 -16.58 10.80
C THR A 69 6.94 -17.93 10.45
N ARG A 70 7.12 -18.95 11.27
CA ARG A 70 6.53 -20.30 11.07
C ARG A 70 5.00 -20.29 11.18
N GLU A 71 4.44 -19.45 12.04
CA GLU A 71 2.99 -19.30 12.12
C GLU A 71 2.42 -18.69 10.82
N LEU A 72 3.10 -17.68 10.26
CA LEU A 72 2.71 -17.13 8.97
C LEU A 72 2.91 -18.15 7.83
N GLU A 73 3.99 -18.93 7.83
CA GLU A 73 4.22 -20.01 6.85
C GLU A 73 3.07 -21.03 6.89
N ALA A 74 2.70 -21.49 8.08
CA ALA A 74 1.59 -22.42 8.24
C ALA A 74 0.24 -21.85 7.76
N TRP A 75 0.02 -20.55 7.98
CA TRP A 75 -1.16 -19.87 7.46
C TRP A 75 -1.12 -19.77 5.93
N LEU A 76 0.02 -19.41 5.34
CA LEU A 76 0.21 -19.32 3.89
C LEU A 76 0.00 -20.67 3.21
N ASP A 77 0.51 -21.75 3.79
CA ASP A 77 0.34 -23.11 3.25
C ASP A 77 -1.14 -23.51 3.23
N LYS A 78 -1.89 -23.17 4.30
CA LYS A 78 -3.33 -23.39 4.36
C LYS A 78 -4.08 -22.54 3.34
N ASP A 79 -3.78 -21.24 3.26
CA ASP A 79 -4.39 -20.32 2.31
C ASP A 79 -4.13 -20.73 0.85
N GLN A 80 -2.91 -21.20 0.56
CA GLN A 80 -2.56 -21.73 -0.77
C GLN A 80 -3.36 -22.98 -1.13
N ALA A 81 -3.59 -23.88 -0.17
CA ALA A 81 -4.41 -25.07 -0.40
C ALA A 81 -5.89 -24.74 -0.69
N GLU A 82 -6.39 -23.64 -0.13
CA GLU A 82 -7.78 -23.21 -0.31
C GLU A 82 -7.98 -22.34 -1.57
N HIS A 83 -7.02 -21.48 -1.94
CA HIS A 83 -7.21 -20.44 -2.94
C HIS A 83 -6.27 -20.53 -4.16
N ASP A 84 -5.13 -21.21 -4.05
CA ASP A 84 -4.10 -21.37 -5.12
C ASP A 84 -3.69 -20.04 -5.79
N GLN A 85 -3.36 -19.02 -4.97
CA GLN A 85 -3.17 -17.65 -5.45
C GLN A 85 -1.72 -17.23 -5.65
N PHE A 86 -0.76 -17.97 -5.13
CA PHE A 86 0.67 -17.66 -5.33
C PHE A 86 1.43 -18.89 -5.81
N GLU A 87 2.61 -18.69 -6.40
CA GLU A 87 3.45 -19.77 -6.90
C GLU A 87 4.41 -20.27 -5.82
N HIS A 88 5.07 -19.36 -5.15
CA HIS A 88 6.03 -19.63 -4.08
C HIS A 88 6.22 -18.39 -3.21
N TYR A 89 6.81 -18.59 -2.06
CA TYR A 89 7.30 -17.53 -1.20
C TYR A 89 8.71 -17.86 -0.68
N ILE A 90 9.42 -16.83 -0.21
CA ILE A 90 10.70 -16.94 0.47
C ILE A 90 10.61 -16.11 1.74
N ALA A 91 11.02 -16.71 2.87
CA ALA A 91 11.10 -16.04 4.16
C ALA A 91 12.57 -15.80 4.55
N TYR A 92 12.86 -14.60 5.03
CA TYR A 92 14.15 -14.18 5.56
C TYR A 92 13.99 -13.86 7.03
N VAL A 93 14.58 -14.67 7.91
CA VAL A 93 14.50 -14.49 9.36
C VAL A 93 15.72 -13.75 9.87
N GLY A 94 15.52 -12.71 10.67
CA GLY A 94 16.62 -11.90 11.23
C GLY A 94 17.27 -10.96 10.22
N SER A 95 16.72 -10.82 9.03
CA SER A 95 17.22 -9.90 8.01
C SER A 95 16.12 -9.56 7.01
N GLY A 96 16.32 -8.49 6.24
CA GLY A 96 15.50 -8.23 5.06
C GLY A 96 15.94 -9.03 3.84
N THR A 97 15.15 -8.95 2.77
CA THR A 97 15.49 -9.55 1.49
C THR A 97 16.74 -8.89 0.88
N PRO A 98 17.56 -9.62 0.12
CA PRO A 98 18.55 -9.00 -0.74
C PRO A 98 17.88 -7.99 -1.69
N ARG A 99 18.61 -6.93 -2.04
CA ARG A 99 18.08 -5.91 -2.95
C ARG A 99 17.87 -6.51 -4.35
N TYR A 100 16.62 -6.79 -4.71
CA TYR A 100 16.24 -7.35 -6.01
C TYR A 100 15.57 -6.32 -6.94
N TYR A 101 15.29 -5.10 -6.44
CA TYR A 101 14.91 -3.94 -7.25
C TYR A 101 15.42 -2.64 -6.61
N LEU A 102 15.52 -1.58 -7.42
CA LEU A 102 16.22 -0.35 -7.03
C LEU A 102 15.53 0.43 -5.92
N GLY A 103 14.19 0.42 -5.88
CA GLY A 103 13.38 1.15 -4.90
C GLY A 103 13.19 0.40 -3.56
N LEU A 104 13.79 -0.79 -3.39
CA LEU A 104 13.66 -1.52 -2.13
C LEU A 104 14.41 -0.81 -1.01
N ASP A 105 13.69 -0.47 0.05
CA ASP A 105 14.30 -0.10 1.33
C ASP A 105 14.75 -1.38 2.03
N GLN A 106 16.05 -1.65 1.96
CA GLN A 106 16.60 -2.89 2.47
C GLN A 106 16.67 -2.84 4.00
N GLN A 107 15.92 -3.73 4.66
CA GLN A 107 16.00 -3.90 6.10
C GLN A 107 17.37 -4.45 6.51
N LEU A 108 17.98 -3.78 7.47
CA LEU A 108 19.24 -4.24 8.05
C LEU A 108 19.00 -5.48 8.91
N PRO A 109 20.02 -6.36 9.08
CA PRO A 109 19.92 -7.50 9.98
C PRO A 109 19.51 -7.08 11.38
N SER A 110 18.47 -7.70 11.92
CA SER A 110 17.97 -7.47 13.28
C SER A 110 17.26 -8.73 13.79
N SER A 111 17.44 -9.05 15.06
CA SER A 111 16.86 -10.26 15.67
C SER A 111 15.33 -10.23 15.81
N ASN A 112 14.69 -9.08 15.59
CA ASN A 112 13.25 -8.88 15.76
C ASN A 112 12.50 -8.69 14.44
N VAL A 113 13.15 -8.95 13.29
CA VAL A 113 12.58 -8.73 11.96
C VAL A 113 12.56 -10.01 11.14
N SER A 114 11.49 -10.23 10.41
CA SER A 114 11.41 -11.22 9.33
C SER A 114 10.73 -10.61 8.11
N GLN A 115 11.12 -11.02 6.93
CA GLN A 115 10.56 -10.50 5.68
C GLN A 115 10.22 -11.63 4.72
N PHE A 116 9.01 -11.58 4.15
CA PHE A 116 8.57 -12.50 3.11
C PHE A 116 8.51 -11.77 1.77
N VAL A 117 8.87 -12.50 0.72
CA VAL A 117 8.55 -12.14 -0.67
C VAL A 117 7.66 -13.25 -1.22
N ILE A 118 6.43 -12.92 -1.54
CA ILE A 118 5.43 -13.86 -2.07
C ILE A 118 5.18 -13.51 -3.51
N VAL A 119 5.28 -14.47 -4.42
CA VAL A 119 5.04 -14.29 -5.85
C VAL A 119 3.64 -14.80 -6.18
N ALA A 120 2.71 -13.89 -6.42
CA ALA A 120 1.34 -14.22 -6.78
C ALA A 120 1.22 -14.67 -8.24
N ARG A 121 0.16 -15.42 -8.56
CA ARG A 121 -0.11 -15.88 -9.93
C ARG A 121 -0.70 -14.82 -10.84
N SER A 122 -1.40 -13.82 -10.28
CA SER A 122 -1.97 -12.69 -11.01
C SER A 122 -2.05 -11.46 -10.10
N ILE A 123 -2.36 -10.32 -10.70
CA ILE A 123 -2.56 -9.06 -9.95
C ILE A 123 -3.78 -9.19 -9.01
N GLU A 124 -4.86 -9.80 -9.48
CA GLU A 124 -6.08 -10.02 -8.71
C GLU A 124 -5.81 -10.96 -7.52
N ALA A 125 -5.06 -12.04 -7.76
CA ALA A 125 -4.64 -12.98 -6.71
C ALA A 125 -3.75 -12.29 -5.67
N ARG A 126 -2.82 -11.41 -6.10
CA ARG A 126 -1.98 -10.61 -5.22
C ARG A 126 -2.81 -9.69 -4.32
N GLU A 127 -3.80 -8.98 -4.88
CA GLU A 127 -4.64 -8.08 -4.11
C GLU A 127 -5.53 -8.84 -3.11
N ALA A 128 -6.13 -9.96 -3.53
CA ALA A 128 -6.93 -10.79 -2.65
C ALA A 128 -6.11 -11.38 -1.49
N LEU A 129 -4.90 -11.87 -1.77
CA LEU A 129 -3.97 -12.34 -0.74
C LEU A 129 -3.56 -11.20 0.21
N ARG A 130 -3.27 -10.01 -0.34
CA ARG A 130 -2.91 -8.84 0.44
C ARG A 130 -4.01 -8.43 1.42
N GLU A 131 -5.27 -8.39 0.97
CA GLU A 131 -6.42 -8.05 1.83
C GLU A 131 -6.58 -9.05 2.98
N ARG A 132 -6.42 -10.36 2.71
CA ARG A 132 -6.49 -11.39 3.76
C ARG A 132 -5.33 -11.30 4.74
N LEU A 133 -4.11 -11.02 4.28
CA LEU A 133 -2.96 -10.81 5.17
C LEU A 133 -3.16 -9.59 6.06
N ILE A 134 -3.67 -8.48 5.54
CA ILE A 134 -4.00 -7.30 6.34
C ILE A 134 -5.05 -7.66 7.39
N ALA A 135 -6.14 -8.31 7.00
CA ALA A 135 -7.20 -8.72 7.93
C ALA A 135 -6.69 -9.68 9.01
N LEU A 136 -5.74 -10.58 8.69
CA LEU A 136 -5.10 -11.48 9.63
C LEU A 136 -4.37 -10.69 10.74
N TYR A 137 -3.58 -9.69 10.36
CA TYR A 137 -2.81 -8.89 11.32
C TYR A 137 -3.65 -7.85 12.05
N ASP A 138 -4.65 -7.26 11.42
CA ASP A 138 -5.60 -6.34 12.06
C ASP A 138 -6.44 -7.03 13.14
N SER A 139 -6.67 -8.35 12.99
CA SER A 139 -7.37 -9.15 14.00
C SER A 139 -6.53 -9.48 15.25
N ALA A 140 -5.28 -9.02 15.33
CA ALA A 140 -4.32 -9.34 16.37
C ALA A 140 -4.12 -10.86 16.61
N ALA A 141 -4.38 -11.67 15.59
CA ALA A 141 -4.24 -13.12 15.65
C ALA A 141 -2.77 -13.57 15.79
N LEU A 142 -1.84 -12.71 15.37
CA LEU A 142 -0.40 -12.93 15.45
C LEU A 142 0.25 -11.84 16.32
N GLY A 143 1.28 -12.21 17.07
CA GLY A 143 1.94 -11.31 18.06
C GLY A 143 2.86 -10.25 17.44
N ALA A 144 3.12 -10.30 16.16
CA ALA A 144 3.99 -9.38 15.43
C ALA A 144 3.21 -8.25 14.75
N ARG A 145 3.83 -7.08 14.63
CA ARG A 145 3.36 -6.05 13.68
C ARG A 145 3.74 -6.46 12.27
N ALA A 146 2.78 -6.42 11.34
CA ALA A 146 3.03 -6.70 9.94
C ALA A 146 2.81 -5.48 9.05
N ALA A 147 3.69 -5.35 8.06
CA ALA A 147 3.50 -4.40 6.96
C ALA A 147 3.41 -5.17 5.65
N VAL A 148 2.25 -5.14 5.02
CA VAL A 148 1.99 -5.82 3.73
C VAL A 148 2.03 -4.79 2.61
N SER A 149 3.08 -4.80 1.81
CA SER A 149 3.34 -3.80 0.78
C SER A 149 3.49 -4.41 -0.61
N ARG A 150 3.03 -3.67 -1.61
CA ARG A 150 3.34 -3.93 -3.02
C ARG A 150 4.72 -3.38 -3.35
N ILE A 151 5.30 -3.85 -4.44
CA ILE A 151 6.49 -3.18 -4.99
C ILE A 151 6.08 -1.82 -5.55
N GLU A 152 6.72 -0.76 -5.08
CA GLU A 152 6.49 0.59 -5.54
C GLU A 152 7.43 0.95 -6.70
N ASN A 153 6.93 1.71 -7.69
CA ASN A 153 7.74 2.21 -8.82
C ASN A 153 8.46 3.53 -8.48
N GLY A 154 8.65 3.82 -7.19
CA GLY A 154 9.26 5.06 -6.71
C GLY A 154 10.11 4.83 -5.48
N PRO A 155 10.66 5.90 -4.89
CA PRO A 155 11.32 5.77 -3.61
C PRO A 155 10.33 5.25 -2.56
N PRO A 156 10.80 4.40 -1.62
CA PRO A 156 9.94 3.82 -0.60
C PRO A 156 9.32 4.94 0.26
N VAL A 157 8.01 4.97 0.35
CA VAL A 157 7.28 6.03 1.08
C VAL A 157 7.10 5.64 2.56
N GLY A 158 7.34 4.39 2.91
CA GLY A 158 7.10 3.87 4.25
C GLY A 158 5.61 3.86 4.61
N TYR A 159 5.28 4.22 5.84
CA TYR A 159 3.88 4.32 6.24
C TYR A 159 3.23 5.58 5.64
N PRO A 160 2.00 5.52 5.11
CA PRO A 160 1.32 6.65 4.47
C PRO A 160 1.03 7.80 5.45
N VAL A 161 0.94 7.51 6.74
CA VAL A 161 0.80 8.51 7.80
C VAL A 161 1.85 8.24 8.87
N GLN A 162 2.68 9.23 9.15
CA GLN A 162 3.73 9.14 10.16
C GLN A 162 3.68 10.38 11.05
N TYR A 163 3.57 10.17 12.35
CA TYR A 163 3.71 11.21 13.35
C TYR A 163 5.05 11.09 14.04
N ARG A 164 5.78 12.19 14.13
CA ARG A 164 7.02 12.26 14.90
C ARG A 164 6.77 13.02 16.19
N VAL A 165 6.78 12.30 17.30
CA VAL A 165 6.71 12.90 18.64
C VAL A 165 8.12 13.12 19.14
N SER A 166 8.44 14.35 19.59
CA SER A 166 9.77 14.69 20.12
C SER A 166 9.64 15.52 21.40
N GLY A 167 10.53 15.29 22.35
CA GLY A 167 10.55 15.98 23.65
C GLY A 167 11.75 15.57 24.47
N ALA A 168 11.94 16.21 25.62
CA ALA A 168 13.07 15.93 26.51
C ALA A 168 12.80 14.75 27.47
N ASP A 169 11.52 14.46 27.77
CA ASP A 169 11.12 13.39 28.69
C ASP A 169 10.67 12.14 27.92
N SER A 170 11.43 11.06 28.07
CA SER A 170 11.20 9.80 27.36
C SER A 170 9.93 9.05 27.83
N ALA A 171 9.51 9.24 29.09
CA ALA A 171 8.32 8.59 29.61
C ALA A 171 7.05 9.25 29.04
N LEU A 172 7.02 10.59 29.05
CA LEU A 172 5.95 11.37 28.45
C LEU A 172 5.86 11.15 26.94
N LEU A 173 7.00 11.02 26.24
CA LEU A 173 7.05 10.71 24.81
C LEU A 173 6.35 9.38 24.48
N ARG A 174 6.64 8.33 25.25
CA ARG A 174 6.02 7.01 25.05
C ARG A 174 4.51 7.09 25.29
N GLN A 175 4.09 7.68 26.41
CA GLN A 175 2.66 7.84 26.72
C GLN A 175 1.94 8.60 25.60
N THR A 176 2.50 9.73 25.14
CA THR A 176 1.90 10.51 24.06
C THR A 176 1.87 9.77 22.73
N ALA A 177 2.92 8.99 22.42
CA ALA A 177 2.95 8.17 21.22
C ALA A 177 1.87 7.07 21.25
N ASP A 178 1.68 6.42 22.40
CA ASP A 178 0.66 5.37 22.60
C ASP A 178 -0.75 5.95 22.57
N GLU A 179 -0.95 7.21 22.99
CA GLU A 179 -2.25 7.90 22.90
C GLU A 179 -2.63 8.32 21.45
N ILE A 180 -1.63 8.47 20.56
CA ILE A 180 -1.83 8.89 19.15
C ILE A 180 -1.97 7.66 18.24
N ALA A 181 -1.40 6.51 18.61
CA ALA A 181 -1.39 5.29 17.80
C ALA A 181 -2.72 4.54 17.89
#